data_65b33a96fea4f00e9054d6690638d6e5
#
_entry.id   65b33a96fea4f00e9054d6690638d6e5
#
_cell.length_a   1.000
_cell.length_b   1.000
_cell.length_c   1.000
_cell.angle_alpha   90.00
_cell.angle_beta   90.00
_cell.angle_gamma   90.00
#
_symmetry.space_group_name_H-M   'P 1'
#
loop_
_entity.id
_entity.type
_entity.pdbx_description
1 polymer ?
#
loop_
_entity_poly.entity_id
_entity_poly.type
_entity_poly.pdbx_seq_one_letter_code
_entity_poly.pdbx_strand_id
1 'polypeptide(L)'
;MDELGGSVMKILVTGAKGFVGRNLVAQLKNIRDGKAGWYPVEQDITVYEYDIDSTPQELESYCSDADFVFNLAGVNRPVNPEEFMQGNFGFASQLLDALERHGNRCPVMLSSSIQATLTGRYADGEYGKSKKAGEELFFEYGERTGARVLVYRFPNLFGKWCRPNYNSAVATFCHNIANAQQARS
;
A
#
# COMPACT_ATOMS: atom_id res chain seq x y z
N MET A 1 34.43 -7.20 -22.91
CA MET A 1 33.83 -6.25 -21.95
C MET A 1 32.37 -6.60 -21.93
N ASP A 2 32.03 -7.51 -21.02
CA ASP A 2 30.64 -7.94 -20.86
C ASP A 2 29.89 -6.81 -20.18
N GLU A 3 28.89 -6.26 -20.85
CA GLU A 3 27.91 -5.37 -20.25
C GLU A 3 27.18 -6.19 -19.18
N LEU A 4 27.57 -6.02 -17.93
CA LEU A 4 26.78 -6.43 -16.78
C LEU A 4 25.52 -5.55 -16.75
N GLY A 5 24.56 -5.88 -17.61
CA GLY A 5 23.22 -5.33 -17.54
C GLY A 5 22.58 -5.81 -16.24
N GLY A 6 22.77 -5.07 -15.16
CA GLY A 6 22.08 -5.32 -13.91
C GLY A 6 20.57 -5.30 -14.18
N SER A 7 19.87 -6.35 -13.74
CA SER A 7 18.40 -6.39 -13.90
C SER A 7 17.78 -5.26 -13.08
N VAL A 8 16.91 -4.46 -13.72
CA VAL A 8 16.17 -3.38 -13.06
C VAL A 8 14.97 -3.99 -12.35
N MET A 9 14.86 -3.80 -11.03
CA MET A 9 13.68 -4.22 -10.25
C MET A 9 12.57 -3.18 -10.37
N LYS A 10 11.42 -3.55 -10.91
CA LYS A 10 10.25 -2.70 -11.10
C LYS A 10 9.24 -2.89 -9.97
N ILE A 11 9.04 -1.88 -9.17
CA ILE A 11 8.19 -1.94 -7.97
C ILE A 11 6.97 -1.06 -8.17
N LEU A 12 5.78 -1.65 -8.20
CA LEU A 12 4.52 -0.92 -8.23
C LEU A 12 4.06 -0.60 -6.81
N VAL A 13 3.82 0.69 -6.54
CA VAL A 13 3.25 1.17 -5.28
C VAL A 13 1.90 1.83 -5.59
N THR A 14 0.79 1.21 -5.19
CA THR A 14 -0.53 1.83 -5.27
C THR A 14 -0.82 2.62 -4.00
N GLY A 15 -1.60 3.71 -4.10
CA GLY A 15 -1.74 4.66 -2.99
C GLY A 15 -0.44 5.42 -2.71
N ALA A 16 0.36 5.66 -3.74
CA ALA A 16 1.70 6.23 -3.66
C ALA A 16 1.75 7.62 -3.02
N LYS A 17 0.67 8.42 -3.18
CA LYS A 17 0.55 9.77 -2.61
C LYS A 17 -0.05 9.79 -1.20
N GLY A 18 -0.51 8.65 -0.70
CA GLY A 18 -0.99 8.47 0.68
C GLY A 18 0.14 8.55 1.70
N PHE A 19 -0.22 8.56 2.99
CA PHE A 19 0.76 8.66 4.09
C PHE A 19 1.82 7.54 4.02
N VAL A 20 1.41 6.30 3.96
CA VAL A 20 2.33 5.15 3.91
C VAL A 20 3.05 5.10 2.56
N GLY A 21 2.32 5.31 1.45
CA GLY A 21 2.87 5.30 0.10
C GLY A 21 4.02 6.29 -0.08
N ARG A 22 3.83 7.54 0.35
CA ARG A 22 4.90 8.57 0.28
C ARG A 22 6.16 8.18 1.05
N ASN A 23 6.01 7.58 2.23
CA ASN A 23 7.15 7.11 3.02
C ASN A 23 7.87 5.97 2.31
N LEU A 24 7.12 4.99 1.78
CA LEU A 24 7.69 3.87 1.04
C LEU A 24 8.40 4.32 -0.24
N VAL A 25 7.73 5.13 -1.06
CA VAL A 25 8.30 5.66 -2.31
C VAL A 25 9.59 6.45 -2.04
N ALA A 26 9.59 7.31 -1.01
CA ALA A 26 10.78 8.05 -0.63
C ALA A 26 11.93 7.12 -0.20
N GLN A 27 11.63 6.05 0.54
CA GLN A 27 12.64 5.08 0.96
C GLN A 27 13.18 4.27 -0.23
N LEU A 28 12.31 3.79 -1.13
CA LEU A 28 12.73 3.09 -2.34
C LEU A 28 13.65 3.96 -3.22
N LYS A 29 13.31 5.25 -3.38
CA LYS A 29 14.16 6.21 -4.08
C LYS A 29 15.50 6.44 -3.37
N ASN A 30 15.53 6.51 -2.03
CA ASN A 30 16.76 6.60 -1.26
C ASN A 30 17.66 5.37 -1.43
N ILE A 31 17.05 4.17 -1.49
CA ILE A 31 17.79 2.93 -1.75
C ILE A 31 18.38 2.97 -3.16
N ARG A 32 17.58 3.25 -4.18
CA ARG A 32 18.02 3.40 -5.57
C ARG A 32 19.19 4.39 -5.70
N ASP A 33 19.09 5.53 -5.02
CA ASP A 33 20.08 6.61 -5.09
C ASP A 33 21.32 6.34 -4.19
N GLY A 34 21.44 5.15 -3.59
CA GLY A 34 22.55 4.79 -2.71
C GLY A 34 22.59 5.55 -1.37
N LYS A 35 21.50 6.26 -1.01
CA LYS A 35 21.43 7.06 0.23
C LYS A 35 21.05 6.23 1.47
N ALA A 36 20.66 4.97 1.29
CA ALA A 36 20.28 4.04 2.35
C ALA A 36 21.27 2.87 2.39
N GLY A 37 22.50 3.14 2.81
CA GLY A 37 23.63 2.22 2.71
C GLY A 37 23.54 0.91 3.53
N TRP A 38 22.51 0.75 4.40
CA TRP A 38 22.24 -0.50 5.11
C TRP A 38 21.37 -1.48 4.29
N TYR A 39 20.89 -1.09 3.11
CA TYR A 39 20.23 -1.98 2.18
C TYR A 39 21.19 -2.26 1.01
N PRO A 40 21.83 -3.43 0.97
CA PRO A 40 22.63 -3.84 -0.18
C PRO A 40 21.65 -4.15 -1.33
N VAL A 41 21.49 -3.21 -2.25
CA VAL A 41 20.74 -3.44 -3.48
C VAL A 41 21.75 -3.56 -4.62
N GLU A 42 21.85 -4.75 -5.16
CA GLU A 42 22.69 -5.05 -6.31
C GLU A 42 22.03 -4.69 -7.65
N GLN A 43 20.75 -4.25 -7.60
CA GLN A 43 19.92 -3.98 -8.77
C GLN A 43 19.44 -2.53 -8.76
N ASP A 44 19.33 -1.95 -9.93
CA ASP A 44 18.63 -0.67 -10.08
C ASP A 44 17.13 -0.83 -9.79
N ILE A 45 16.48 0.22 -9.26
CA ILE A 45 15.07 0.19 -8.88
C ILE A 45 14.29 1.22 -9.69
N THR A 46 13.28 0.77 -10.39
CA THR A 46 12.23 1.63 -10.96
C THR A 46 10.99 1.57 -10.08
N VAL A 47 10.48 2.73 -9.66
CA VAL A 47 9.26 2.82 -8.85
C VAL A 47 8.11 3.32 -9.71
N TYR A 48 7.08 2.48 -9.87
CA TYR A 48 5.82 2.84 -10.49
C TYR A 48 4.89 3.37 -9.40
N GLU A 49 4.52 4.64 -9.49
CA GLU A 49 3.67 5.33 -8.52
C GLU A 49 2.25 5.43 -9.08
N TYR A 50 1.31 4.68 -8.51
CA TYR A 50 -0.09 4.69 -8.91
C TYR A 50 -0.96 5.27 -7.78
N ASP A 51 -1.85 6.22 -8.13
CA ASP A 51 -2.78 6.84 -7.17
C ASP A 51 -4.10 7.24 -7.87
N ILE A 52 -5.01 7.90 -7.16
CA ILE A 52 -6.36 8.24 -7.61
C ILE A 52 -6.40 9.10 -8.90
N ASP A 53 -5.34 9.81 -9.19
CA ASP A 53 -5.17 10.62 -10.40
C ASP A 53 -4.45 9.89 -11.54
N SER A 54 -4.09 8.64 -11.34
CA SER A 54 -3.52 7.77 -12.37
C SER A 54 -4.63 7.17 -13.25
N THR A 55 -4.26 6.83 -14.47
CA THR A 55 -5.19 6.26 -15.46
C THR A 55 -5.26 4.74 -15.39
N PRO A 56 -6.37 4.11 -15.83
CA PRO A 56 -6.43 2.65 -15.95
C PRO A 56 -5.34 2.06 -16.86
N GLN A 57 -4.94 2.79 -17.90
CA GLN A 57 -3.89 2.40 -18.81
C GLN A 57 -2.52 2.33 -18.14
N GLU A 58 -2.24 3.24 -17.22
CA GLU A 58 -1.01 3.17 -16.38
C GLU A 58 -1.03 1.92 -15.50
N LEU A 59 -2.17 1.56 -14.89
CA LEU A 59 -2.28 0.33 -14.10
C LEU A 59 -1.95 -0.90 -14.95
N GLU A 60 -2.55 -1.02 -16.13
CA GLU A 60 -2.28 -2.12 -17.06
C GLU A 60 -0.79 -2.18 -17.44
N SER A 61 -0.21 -1.03 -17.80
CA SER A 61 1.21 -0.95 -18.15
C SER A 61 2.12 -1.39 -17.00
N TYR A 62 1.86 -0.91 -15.77
CA TYR A 62 2.67 -1.26 -14.59
C TYR A 62 2.49 -2.72 -14.19
N CYS A 63 1.27 -3.25 -14.27
CA CYS A 63 1.00 -4.65 -13.97
C CYS A 63 1.63 -5.62 -14.99
N SER A 64 1.91 -5.17 -16.22
CA SER A 64 2.49 -6.03 -17.25
C SER A 64 3.90 -6.49 -16.93
N ASP A 65 4.69 -5.70 -16.17
CA ASP A 65 6.10 -5.96 -15.98
C ASP A 65 6.64 -5.63 -14.57
N ALA A 66 5.75 -5.39 -13.60
CA ALA A 66 6.15 -5.23 -12.20
C ALA A 66 6.78 -6.53 -11.65
N ASP A 67 7.87 -6.39 -10.91
CA ASP A 67 8.54 -7.48 -10.18
C ASP A 67 8.03 -7.62 -8.74
N PHE A 68 7.41 -6.57 -8.20
CA PHE A 68 6.79 -6.55 -6.88
C PHE A 68 5.69 -5.49 -6.81
N VAL A 69 4.60 -5.80 -6.10
CA VAL A 69 3.49 -4.86 -5.88
C VAL A 69 3.26 -4.60 -4.40
N PHE A 70 3.29 -3.31 -4.01
CA PHE A 70 2.79 -2.84 -2.72
C PHE A 70 1.39 -2.24 -2.91
N ASN A 71 0.35 -2.96 -2.52
CA ASN A 71 -1.01 -2.42 -2.53
C ASN A 71 -1.30 -1.68 -1.22
N LEU A 72 -1.08 -0.35 -1.26
CA LEU A 72 -1.35 0.57 -0.15
C LEU A 72 -2.59 1.43 -0.39
N ALA A 73 -3.16 1.36 -1.59
CA ALA A 73 -4.42 2.05 -1.90
C ALA A 73 -5.56 1.53 -1.01
N GLY A 74 -6.36 2.45 -0.51
CA GLY A 74 -7.51 2.11 0.31
C GLY A 74 -8.18 3.33 0.90
N VAL A 75 -9.47 3.18 1.23
CA VAL A 75 -10.30 4.22 1.86
C VAL A 75 -10.36 3.98 3.37
N ASN A 76 -10.06 5.02 4.15
CA ASN A 76 -10.03 4.93 5.62
C ASN A 76 -11.18 5.73 6.29
N ARG A 77 -11.71 6.74 5.62
CA ARG A 77 -12.80 7.60 6.11
C ARG A 77 -13.71 8.00 4.95
N PRO A 78 -14.56 7.10 4.49
CA PRO A 78 -15.53 7.42 3.47
C PRO A 78 -16.67 8.28 4.03
N VAL A 79 -17.41 8.91 3.15
CA VAL A 79 -18.67 9.59 3.49
C VAL A 79 -19.76 8.55 3.75
N ASN A 80 -19.80 7.49 2.94
CA ASN A 80 -20.75 6.40 3.05
C ASN A 80 -20.03 5.07 3.35
N PRO A 81 -20.58 4.19 4.20
CA PRO A 81 -19.98 2.89 4.52
C PRO A 81 -19.70 2.00 3.30
N GLU A 82 -20.52 2.10 2.26
CA GLU A 82 -20.36 1.33 1.01
C GLU A 82 -19.05 1.64 0.27
N GLU A 83 -18.52 2.87 0.44
CA GLU A 83 -17.26 3.27 -0.16
C GLU A 83 -16.07 2.49 0.41
N PHE A 84 -16.18 1.89 1.61
CA PHE A 84 -15.16 0.99 2.12
C PHE A 84 -15.00 -0.24 1.21
N MET A 85 -16.11 -0.84 0.80
CA MET A 85 -16.06 -2.00 -0.08
C MET A 85 -15.57 -1.62 -1.48
N GLN A 86 -16.08 -0.53 -2.05
CA GLN A 86 -15.65 -0.07 -3.37
C GLN A 86 -14.16 0.31 -3.40
N GLY A 87 -13.69 1.08 -2.41
CA GLY A 87 -12.34 1.59 -2.37
C GLY A 87 -11.29 0.56 -1.93
N ASN A 88 -11.64 -0.37 -1.04
CA ASN A 88 -10.70 -1.37 -0.54
C ASN A 88 -10.76 -2.68 -1.34
N PHE A 89 -11.96 -3.21 -1.57
CA PHE A 89 -12.15 -4.46 -2.29
C PHE A 89 -12.18 -4.24 -3.81
N GLY A 90 -12.93 -3.25 -4.30
CA GLY A 90 -13.12 -3.02 -5.73
C GLY A 90 -11.81 -2.70 -6.44
N PHE A 91 -10.99 -1.79 -5.90
CA PHE A 91 -9.69 -1.48 -6.48
C PHE A 91 -8.71 -2.67 -6.36
N ALA A 92 -8.71 -3.38 -5.23
CA ALA A 92 -7.91 -4.58 -5.06
C ALA A 92 -8.22 -5.64 -6.13
N SER A 93 -9.51 -5.86 -6.43
CA SER A 93 -9.93 -6.76 -7.52
C SER A 93 -9.39 -6.30 -8.88
N GLN A 94 -9.53 -5.02 -9.21
CA GLN A 94 -9.01 -4.47 -10.48
C GLN A 94 -7.50 -4.67 -10.63
N LEU A 95 -6.73 -4.46 -9.57
CA LEU A 95 -5.28 -4.66 -9.55
C LEU A 95 -4.92 -6.13 -9.81
N LEU A 96 -5.54 -7.05 -9.08
CA LEU A 96 -5.27 -8.49 -9.22
C LEU A 96 -5.71 -9.03 -10.59
N ASP A 97 -6.85 -8.55 -11.11
CA ASP A 97 -7.33 -8.88 -12.45
C ASP A 97 -6.36 -8.36 -13.54
N ALA A 98 -5.76 -7.18 -13.35
CA ALA A 98 -4.76 -6.65 -14.26
C ALA A 98 -3.50 -7.52 -14.28
N LEU A 99 -2.97 -7.89 -13.11
CA LEU A 99 -1.83 -8.82 -13.01
C LEU A 99 -2.13 -10.16 -13.69
N GLU A 100 -3.32 -10.72 -13.47
CA GLU A 100 -3.72 -12.00 -14.05
C GLU A 100 -3.88 -11.93 -15.58
N ARG A 101 -4.47 -10.85 -16.13
CA ARG A 101 -4.57 -10.63 -17.58
C ARG A 101 -3.21 -10.61 -18.28
N HIS A 102 -2.19 -10.05 -17.60
CA HIS A 102 -0.82 -10.03 -18.11
C HIS A 102 -0.02 -11.30 -17.77
N GLY A 103 -0.61 -12.28 -17.08
CA GLY A 103 0.09 -13.48 -16.62
C GLY A 103 1.21 -13.18 -15.62
N ASN A 104 1.20 -11.98 -15.00
CA ASN A 104 2.22 -11.57 -14.06
C ASN A 104 1.93 -12.16 -12.67
N ARG A 105 2.86 -12.97 -12.17
CA ARG A 105 2.77 -13.66 -10.87
C ARG A 105 3.79 -13.12 -9.87
N CYS A 106 4.17 -11.85 -10.01
CA CYS A 106 5.07 -11.22 -9.05
C CYS A 106 4.48 -11.25 -7.63
N PRO A 107 5.33 -11.20 -6.59
CA PRO A 107 4.84 -11.08 -5.22
C PRO A 107 3.99 -9.82 -5.03
N VAL A 108 2.86 -9.98 -4.32
CA VAL A 108 1.95 -8.88 -4.01
C VAL A 108 1.79 -8.72 -2.50
N MET A 109 1.92 -7.49 -2.01
CA MET A 109 1.73 -7.13 -0.61
C MET A 109 0.44 -6.33 -0.44
N LEU A 110 -0.41 -6.74 0.48
CA LEU A 110 -1.62 -6.00 0.89
C LEU A 110 -1.39 -5.30 2.23
N SER A 111 -1.63 -3.99 2.27
CA SER A 111 -1.79 -3.25 3.51
C SER A 111 -3.18 -3.51 4.10
N SER A 112 -3.24 -4.40 5.06
CA SER A 112 -4.45 -4.67 5.85
C SER A 112 -4.39 -3.91 7.19
N SER A 113 -5.27 -4.25 8.12
CA SER A 113 -5.40 -3.63 9.43
C SER A 113 -5.61 -4.68 10.51
N ILE A 114 -5.15 -4.40 11.73
CA ILE A 114 -5.51 -5.19 12.91
C ILE A 114 -7.04 -5.30 13.09
N GLN A 115 -7.82 -4.36 12.54
CA GLN A 115 -9.29 -4.41 12.58
C GLN A 115 -9.87 -5.54 11.73
N ALA A 116 -9.12 -6.09 10.76
CA ALA A 116 -9.52 -7.26 9.97
C ALA A 116 -9.63 -8.55 10.80
N THR A 117 -9.15 -8.56 12.05
CA THR A 117 -9.37 -9.68 12.97
C THR A 117 -10.84 -9.86 13.36
N LEU A 118 -11.64 -8.80 13.26
CA LEU A 118 -13.06 -8.76 13.66
C LEU A 118 -13.29 -9.28 15.08
N THR A 119 -12.36 -8.95 16.01
CA THR A 119 -12.44 -9.40 17.40
C THR A 119 -12.52 -8.22 18.36
N GLY A 120 -13.14 -8.45 19.55
CA GLY A 120 -13.29 -7.44 20.58
C GLY A 120 -13.99 -6.17 20.05
N ARG A 121 -13.40 -5.01 20.24
CA ARG A 121 -13.96 -3.72 19.79
C ARG A 121 -14.07 -3.57 18.26
N TYR A 122 -13.52 -4.48 17.50
CA TYR A 122 -13.52 -4.45 16.02
C TYR A 122 -14.54 -5.42 15.39
N ALA A 123 -15.31 -6.17 16.21
CA ALA A 123 -16.15 -7.27 15.75
C ALA A 123 -17.15 -6.88 14.64
N ASP A 124 -17.75 -5.68 14.74
CA ASP A 124 -18.82 -5.24 13.82
C ASP A 124 -18.40 -4.07 12.92
N GLY A 125 -17.11 -3.72 12.90
CA GLY A 125 -16.62 -2.55 12.15
C GLY A 125 -16.64 -2.78 10.62
N GLU A 126 -17.34 -1.95 9.87
CA GLU A 126 -17.41 -2.02 8.39
C GLU A 126 -16.03 -1.90 7.75
N TYR A 127 -15.15 -1.05 8.29
CA TYR A 127 -13.77 -0.96 7.86
C TYR A 127 -13.02 -2.29 8.05
N GLY A 128 -13.17 -2.93 9.22
CA GLY A 128 -12.58 -4.24 9.50
C GLY A 128 -13.07 -5.31 8.52
N LYS A 129 -14.38 -5.35 8.26
CA LYS A 129 -15.00 -6.26 7.29
C LYS A 129 -14.45 -6.05 5.87
N SER A 130 -14.31 -4.80 5.41
CA SER A 130 -13.76 -4.51 4.09
C SER A 130 -12.29 -4.92 3.96
N LYS A 131 -11.50 -4.73 5.02
CA LYS A 131 -10.09 -5.19 5.04
C LYS A 131 -10.01 -6.72 5.05
N LYS A 132 -10.88 -7.39 5.80
CA LYS A 132 -10.97 -8.85 5.83
C LYS A 132 -11.33 -9.42 4.45
N ALA A 133 -12.32 -8.86 3.78
CA ALA A 133 -12.69 -9.25 2.42
C ALA A 133 -11.53 -9.06 1.43
N GLY A 134 -10.77 -7.96 1.57
CA GLY A 134 -9.55 -7.76 0.80
C GLY A 134 -8.48 -8.83 1.04
N GLU A 135 -8.29 -9.26 2.31
CA GLU A 135 -7.36 -10.37 2.62
C GLU A 135 -7.78 -11.66 1.94
N GLU A 136 -9.06 -12.01 2.01
CA GLU A 136 -9.62 -13.21 1.39
C GLU A 136 -9.41 -13.20 -0.13
N LEU A 137 -9.70 -12.06 -0.79
CA LEU A 137 -9.45 -11.88 -2.23
C LEU A 137 -7.98 -12.11 -2.61
N PHE A 138 -7.04 -11.58 -1.83
CA PHE A 138 -5.62 -11.76 -2.09
C PHE A 138 -5.17 -13.20 -1.88
N PHE A 139 -5.68 -13.89 -0.86
CA PHE A 139 -5.36 -15.31 -0.64
C PHE A 139 -5.92 -16.19 -1.77
N GLU A 140 -7.18 -15.97 -2.19
CA GLU A 140 -7.76 -16.68 -3.34
C GLU A 140 -6.97 -16.44 -4.63
N TYR A 141 -6.50 -15.21 -4.88
CA TYR A 141 -5.61 -14.90 -6.00
C TYR A 141 -4.31 -15.69 -5.91
N GLY A 142 -3.67 -15.73 -4.74
CA GLY A 142 -2.44 -16.48 -4.51
C GLY A 142 -2.62 -17.98 -4.75
N GLU A 143 -3.71 -18.58 -4.25
CA GLU A 143 -4.03 -19.99 -4.46
C GLU A 143 -4.28 -20.31 -5.94
N ARG A 144 -5.02 -19.45 -6.64
CA ARG A 144 -5.36 -19.64 -8.05
C ARG A 144 -4.18 -19.46 -8.99
N THR A 145 -3.32 -18.47 -8.75
CA THR A 145 -2.24 -18.09 -9.67
C THR A 145 -0.88 -18.65 -9.32
N GLY A 146 -0.67 -19.04 -8.04
CA GLY A 146 0.64 -19.37 -7.48
C GLY A 146 1.50 -18.16 -7.14
N ALA A 147 0.98 -16.94 -7.23
CA ALA A 147 1.68 -15.72 -6.83
C ALA A 147 1.87 -15.68 -5.30
N ARG A 148 3.02 -15.19 -4.86
CA ARG A 148 3.29 -15.01 -3.43
C ARG A 148 2.52 -13.83 -2.88
N VAL A 149 1.65 -14.08 -1.89
CA VAL A 149 0.85 -13.06 -1.21
C VAL A 149 1.41 -12.77 0.18
N LEU A 150 1.54 -11.48 0.50
CA LEU A 150 2.02 -10.98 1.79
C LEU A 150 0.97 -10.04 2.37
N VAL A 151 0.35 -10.41 3.49
CA VAL A 151 -0.66 -9.57 4.16
C VAL A 151 -0.08 -8.96 5.43
N TYR A 152 -0.05 -7.64 5.49
CA TYR A 152 0.42 -6.89 6.66
C TYR A 152 -0.75 -6.20 7.36
N ARG A 153 -1.14 -6.67 8.53
CA ARG A 153 -2.15 -6.05 9.39
C ARG A 153 -1.53 -4.94 10.20
N PHE A 154 -1.57 -3.74 9.68
CA PHE A 154 -1.02 -2.57 10.36
C PHE A 154 -1.84 -2.18 11.59
N PRO A 155 -1.18 -1.83 12.72
CA PRO A 155 -1.79 -1.11 13.83
C PRO A 155 -1.94 0.38 13.47
N ASN A 156 -2.21 1.23 14.47
CA ASN A 156 -2.17 2.67 14.26
C ASN A 156 -0.75 3.12 13.89
N LEU A 157 -0.62 3.75 12.74
CA LEU A 157 0.64 4.25 12.22
C LEU A 157 0.82 5.74 12.52
N PHE A 158 2.08 6.16 12.67
CA PHE A 158 2.46 7.56 12.78
C PHE A 158 3.83 7.78 12.12
N GLY A 159 4.17 9.03 11.82
CA GLY A 159 5.45 9.37 11.22
C GLY A 159 5.36 10.53 10.26
N LYS A 160 6.42 10.75 9.48
CA LYS A 160 6.51 11.83 8.49
C LYS A 160 5.33 11.77 7.52
N TRP A 161 4.75 12.94 7.22
CA TRP A 161 3.57 13.13 6.36
C TRP A 161 2.25 12.57 6.90
N CYS A 162 2.22 12.07 8.15
CA CYS A 162 0.96 11.72 8.80
C CYS A 162 0.14 13.00 9.07
N ARG A 163 -1.13 12.99 8.67
CA ARG A 163 -2.01 14.16 8.82
C ARG A 163 -2.46 14.29 10.28
N PRO A 164 -2.27 15.47 10.92
CA PRO A 164 -2.87 15.73 12.23
C PRO A 164 -4.41 15.81 12.11
N ASN A 165 -5.09 15.57 13.22
CA ASN A 165 -6.56 15.60 13.30
C ASN A 165 -7.26 14.65 12.30
N TYR A 166 -6.58 13.55 11.93
CA TYR A 166 -7.12 12.54 11.01
C TYR A 166 -7.14 11.15 11.66
N ASN A 167 -6.15 10.32 11.50
CA ASN A 167 -6.13 8.94 12.00
C ASN A 167 -4.97 8.64 12.97
N SER A 168 -4.25 9.65 13.44
CA SER A 168 -3.12 9.45 14.35
C SER A 168 -3.16 10.46 15.51
N ALA A 169 -3.37 9.94 16.71
CA ALA A 169 -3.27 10.74 17.94
C ALA A 169 -1.87 11.35 18.08
N VAL A 170 -0.81 10.57 17.78
CA VAL A 170 0.58 11.03 17.85
C VAL A 170 0.82 12.24 16.94
N ALA A 171 0.40 12.17 15.67
CA ALA A 171 0.53 13.29 14.73
C ALA A 171 -0.26 14.52 15.21
N THR A 172 -1.45 14.31 15.79
CA THR A 172 -2.28 15.39 16.35
C THR A 172 -1.60 16.04 17.54
N PHE A 173 -1.07 15.26 18.48
CA PHE A 173 -0.36 15.79 19.65
C PHE A 173 0.89 16.57 19.22
N CYS A 174 1.71 16.03 18.34
CA CYS A 174 2.89 16.73 17.82
C CYS A 174 2.50 18.07 17.17
N HIS A 175 1.45 18.09 16.36
CA HIS A 175 0.95 19.29 15.70
C HIS A 175 0.48 20.32 16.73
N ASN A 176 -0.33 19.92 17.72
CA ASN A 176 -0.86 20.80 18.73
C ASN A 176 0.24 21.41 19.60
N ILE A 177 1.23 20.60 20.01
CA ILE A 177 2.38 21.07 20.79
C ILE A 177 3.20 22.08 19.95
N ALA A 178 3.50 21.74 18.69
CA ALA A 178 4.28 22.62 17.81
C ALA A 178 3.59 23.97 17.54
N ASN A 179 2.25 24.02 17.60
CA ASN A 179 1.48 25.24 17.39
C ASN A 179 0.98 25.87 18.71
N ALA A 180 1.55 25.48 19.87
CA ALA A 180 1.15 25.97 21.21
C ALA A 180 -0.36 25.79 21.48
N GLN A 181 -1.01 24.82 20.88
CA GLN A 181 -2.41 24.48 21.12
C GLN A 181 -2.51 23.48 22.27
N GLN A 182 -3.47 23.70 23.18
CA GLN A 182 -3.75 22.70 24.23
C GLN A 182 -4.26 21.42 23.55
N ALA A 183 -3.63 20.28 23.90
CA ALA A 183 -4.13 18.98 23.50
C ALA A 183 -5.54 18.81 24.10
N ARG A 184 -6.55 18.71 23.25
CA ARG A 184 -7.91 18.36 23.70
C ARG A 184 -7.88 16.89 24.09
N SER A 185 -8.09 16.62 25.36
CA SER A 185 -8.26 15.30 25.96
C SER A 185 -9.57 14.65 25.51
#